data_1ec6d7789f2a2bb082bbdaf09cdd757c
#
_entry.id   1ec6d7789f2a2bb082bbdaf09cdd757c
#
_cell.length_a   1.000
_cell.length_b   1.000
_cell.length_c   1.000
_cell.angle_alpha   90.00
_cell.angle_beta   90.00
_cell.angle_gamma   90.00
#
_symmetry.space_group_name_H-M   'P 1'
#
loop_
_entity.id
_entity.type
_entity.pdbx_description
1 polymer ?
#
loop_
_entity_poly.entity_id
_entity_poly.type
_entity_poly.pdbx_seq_one_letter_code
_entity_poly.pdbx_strand_id
1 'polypeptide(L)'
;IHAWGGNQPFFSYPRVLGHEICGEIIGLGKNILNLKSGQQVAVIPYVACRQCPACLNGRTNCCEKISVIGVHRDGGFSEYLCVPVNNLLVVDDVEPEAAALIEPFAISAHAVRRAAIRAGEQVLVVGAGPIGLGAAAIAKADGAQVVVADTSPARRDHVAQHLGLTTLDPSDPLFIEQLSATFGGSLAQKVIDATGNQQAMNNTVNLIRHGGSIIFVGLFKGELQFSDPEFHKKETTMMGSRNATEEDFAKVGRLMAEGKITARMMLTHRYDFKSLADIYESDVINNRQLIKGVIHF
;
A
#
# COMPACT_ATOMS: atom_id res chain seq x y z
N ILE A 1 -8.91 7.83 -8.24
CA ILE A 1 -8.93 9.12 -7.52
C ILE A 1 -7.69 9.97 -7.87
N HIS A 2 -6.46 9.47 -7.71
CA HIS A 2 -5.24 10.24 -8.00
C HIS A 2 -5.15 10.75 -9.45
N ALA A 3 -5.57 9.92 -10.42
CA ALA A 3 -5.63 10.32 -11.83
C ALA A 3 -6.67 11.42 -12.09
N TRP A 4 -7.83 11.32 -11.46
CA TRP A 4 -8.89 12.34 -11.55
C TRP A 4 -8.42 13.70 -11.02
N GLY A 5 -7.74 13.72 -9.90
CA GLY A 5 -7.23 14.95 -9.28
C GLY A 5 -6.06 15.61 -10.04
N GLY A 6 -5.51 14.98 -11.08
CA GLY A 6 -4.37 15.52 -11.83
C GLY A 6 -3.08 15.74 -11.02
N ASN A 7 -3.02 15.20 -9.81
CA ASN A 7 -1.97 15.51 -8.84
C ASN A 7 -0.71 14.64 -9.00
N GLN A 8 -0.75 13.64 -9.86
CA GLN A 8 0.38 12.73 -10.08
C GLN A 8 1.09 13.06 -11.38
N PRO A 9 2.41 13.29 -11.37
CA PRO A 9 3.17 13.70 -12.55
C PRO A 9 3.45 12.57 -13.54
N PHE A 10 2.99 11.33 -13.25
CA PHE A 10 3.35 10.14 -14.02
C PHE A 10 2.35 9.74 -15.09
N PHE A 11 1.15 10.34 -15.12
CA PHE A 11 0.13 10.03 -16.09
C PHE A 11 0.27 10.86 -17.38
N SER A 12 0.07 10.21 -18.52
CA SER A 12 -0.15 10.86 -19.83
C SER A 12 -1.51 10.42 -20.38
N TYR A 13 -2.32 11.35 -20.81
CA TYR A 13 -3.65 11.10 -21.34
C TYR A 13 -3.71 11.25 -22.86
N PRO A 14 -4.62 10.52 -23.59
CA PRO A 14 -5.61 9.58 -23.06
C PRO A 14 -4.99 8.29 -22.53
N ARG A 15 -5.62 7.66 -21.52
CA ARG A 15 -5.12 6.43 -20.87
C ARG A 15 -6.28 5.59 -20.34
N VAL A 16 -6.29 4.29 -20.63
CA VAL A 16 -7.08 3.31 -19.86
C VAL A 16 -6.40 3.10 -18.53
N LEU A 17 -7.09 3.44 -17.44
CA LEU A 17 -6.56 3.35 -16.07
C LEU A 17 -6.70 1.92 -15.52
N GLY A 18 -6.31 1.74 -14.25
CA GLY A 18 -6.43 0.49 -13.49
C GLY A 18 -5.13 -0.29 -13.46
N HIS A 19 -4.55 -0.39 -12.26
CA HIS A 19 -3.30 -1.13 -12.01
C HIS A 19 -3.40 -2.12 -10.83
N GLU A 20 -4.55 -2.18 -10.19
CA GLU A 20 -4.91 -3.11 -9.12
C GLU A 20 -5.91 -4.09 -9.71
N ILE A 21 -5.45 -5.28 -10.15
CA ILE A 21 -6.21 -6.10 -11.08
C ILE A 21 -6.19 -7.56 -10.63
N CYS A 22 -7.37 -8.16 -10.53
CA CYS A 22 -7.60 -9.58 -10.54
C CYS A 22 -8.32 -9.96 -11.84
N GLY A 23 -7.98 -11.07 -12.42
CA GLY A 23 -8.64 -11.59 -13.63
C GLY A 23 -8.41 -13.08 -13.84
N GLU A 24 -9.05 -13.62 -14.85
CA GLU A 24 -8.90 -15.02 -15.28
C GLU A 24 -8.07 -15.08 -16.57
N ILE A 25 -7.20 -16.06 -16.68
CA ILE A 25 -6.46 -16.34 -17.92
C ILE A 25 -7.40 -16.97 -18.93
N ILE A 26 -7.73 -16.24 -19.99
CA ILE A 26 -8.57 -16.74 -21.09
C ILE A 26 -7.76 -17.20 -22.31
N GLY A 27 -6.50 -16.80 -22.42
CA GLY A 27 -5.61 -17.18 -23.52
C GLY A 27 -4.15 -16.97 -23.16
N LEU A 28 -3.30 -17.78 -23.75
CA LEU A 28 -1.85 -17.79 -23.52
C LEU A 28 -1.08 -17.59 -24.81
N GLY A 29 0.01 -16.86 -24.72
CA GLY A 29 0.99 -16.75 -25.81
C GLY A 29 1.69 -18.09 -26.09
N LYS A 30 2.42 -18.13 -27.21
CA LYS A 30 3.18 -19.34 -27.60
C LYS A 30 4.27 -19.64 -26.55
N ASN A 31 4.49 -20.93 -26.28
CA ASN A 31 5.54 -21.43 -25.38
C ASN A 31 5.39 -21.09 -23.89
N ILE A 32 4.20 -20.72 -23.42
CA ILE A 32 3.91 -20.60 -21.99
C ILE A 32 3.49 -21.98 -21.47
N LEU A 33 4.31 -22.58 -20.59
CA LEU A 33 4.12 -23.94 -20.09
C LEU A 33 3.69 -24.00 -18.62
N ASN A 34 3.88 -22.91 -17.90
CA ASN A 34 3.68 -22.83 -16.44
C ASN A 34 2.34 -22.20 -16.03
N LEU A 35 1.52 -21.79 -16.98
CA LEU A 35 0.19 -21.23 -16.77
C LEU A 35 -0.86 -21.96 -17.59
N LYS A 36 -2.12 -21.88 -17.17
CA LYS A 36 -3.27 -22.51 -17.83
C LYS A 36 -4.43 -21.53 -17.93
N SER A 37 -5.24 -21.67 -18.98
CA SER A 37 -6.55 -21.00 -19.07
C SER A 37 -7.43 -21.43 -17.90
N GLY A 38 -8.25 -20.51 -17.38
CA GLY A 38 -9.10 -20.69 -16.21
C GLY A 38 -8.42 -20.38 -14.87
N GLN A 39 -7.10 -20.17 -14.83
CA GLN A 39 -6.44 -19.77 -13.59
C GLN A 39 -6.76 -18.31 -13.24
N GLN A 40 -7.04 -18.09 -11.95
CA GLN A 40 -7.16 -16.74 -11.41
C GLN A 40 -5.80 -16.13 -11.12
N VAL A 41 -5.60 -14.89 -11.53
CA VAL A 41 -4.33 -14.19 -11.40
C VAL A 41 -4.51 -12.78 -10.83
N ALA A 42 -3.58 -12.37 -9.99
CA ALA A 42 -3.35 -10.96 -9.69
C ALA A 42 -2.24 -10.42 -10.62
N VAL A 43 -2.40 -9.20 -11.08
CA VAL A 43 -1.42 -8.54 -11.96
C VAL A 43 -0.40 -7.78 -11.13
N ILE A 44 0.89 -8.01 -11.41
CA ILE A 44 2.00 -7.20 -10.93
C ILE A 44 2.21 -6.07 -11.95
N PRO A 45 1.76 -4.83 -11.69
CA PRO A 45 1.67 -3.81 -12.73
C PRO A 45 3.04 -3.24 -13.14
N TYR A 46 4.11 -3.55 -12.43
CA TYR A 46 5.44 -2.97 -12.54
C TYR A 46 6.31 -3.71 -13.58
N VAL A 47 6.24 -3.28 -14.85
CA VAL A 47 7.06 -3.88 -15.92
C VAL A 47 8.46 -3.25 -15.88
N ALA A 48 9.42 -3.99 -15.34
CA ALA A 48 10.81 -3.57 -15.20
C ALA A 48 11.65 -3.93 -16.43
N CYS A 49 12.68 -3.14 -16.75
CA CYS A 49 13.57 -3.39 -17.88
C CYS A 49 14.56 -4.55 -17.66
N ARG A 50 14.76 -4.96 -16.41
CA ARG A 50 15.64 -6.05 -15.95
C ARG A 50 17.13 -5.90 -16.31
N GLN A 51 17.58 -4.73 -16.79
CA GLN A 51 18.97 -4.47 -17.22
C GLN A 51 19.59 -3.20 -16.65
N CYS A 52 18.84 -2.28 -16.04
CA CYS A 52 19.41 -1.13 -15.36
C CYS A 52 20.05 -1.50 -14.02
N PRO A 53 20.93 -0.66 -13.46
CA PRO A 53 21.60 -0.95 -12.18
C PRO A 53 20.66 -1.35 -11.05
N ALA A 54 19.52 -0.68 -10.93
CA ALA A 54 18.51 -1.03 -9.92
C ALA A 54 17.99 -2.46 -10.11
N CYS A 55 17.63 -2.83 -11.35
CA CYS A 55 17.15 -4.18 -11.68
C CYS A 55 18.21 -5.25 -11.43
N LEU A 56 19.45 -5.01 -11.83
CA LEU A 56 20.57 -5.95 -11.63
C LEU A 56 20.88 -6.17 -10.14
N ASN A 57 20.55 -5.21 -9.28
CA ASN A 57 20.66 -5.31 -7.83
C ASN A 57 19.35 -5.83 -7.15
N GLY A 58 18.45 -6.47 -7.92
CA GLY A 58 17.22 -7.05 -7.39
C GLY A 58 16.12 -6.04 -7.03
N ARG A 59 16.31 -4.74 -7.32
CA ARG A 59 15.35 -3.66 -7.03
C ARG A 59 14.52 -3.32 -8.27
N THR A 60 13.76 -4.28 -8.78
CA THR A 60 12.91 -4.09 -9.97
C THR A 60 11.85 -3.01 -9.79
N ASN A 61 11.36 -2.83 -8.57
CA ASN A 61 10.44 -1.74 -8.17
C ASN A 61 11.04 -0.33 -8.33
N CYS A 62 12.37 -0.21 -8.34
CA CYS A 62 13.12 1.02 -8.57
C CYS A 62 13.70 1.13 -10.00
N CYS A 63 13.19 0.34 -10.95
CA CYS A 63 13.67 0.35 -12.33
C CYS A 63 13.64 1.77 -12.92
N GLU A 64 14.76 2.21 -13.49
CA GLU A 64 14.90 3.54 -14.11
C GLU A 64 14.01 3.73 -15.34
N LYS A 65 13.65 2.61 -15.99
CA LYS A 65 12.77 2.56 -17.18
C LYS A 65 11.47 1.82 -16.87
N ILE A 66 10.94 1.99 -15.66
CA ILE A 66 9.73 1.29 -15.25
C ILE A 66 8.53 1.70 -16.11
N SER A 67 7.76 0.71 -16.53
CA SER A 67 6.51 0.94 -17.25
C SER A 67 5.37 0.29 -16.48
N VAL A 68 4.53 1.11 -15.84
CA VAL A 68 3.44 0.64 -14.98
C VAL A 68 2.17 0.52 -15.81
N ILE A 69 1.54 -0.67 -15.78
CA ILE A 69 0.23 -0.95 -16.36
C ILE A 69 -0.80 -0.02 -15.69
N GLY A 70 -1.68 0.62 -16.46
CA GLY A 70 -2.67 1.57 -15.97
C GLY A 70 -2.13 2.98 -15.66
N VAL A 71 -0.83 3.21 -15.87
CA VAL A 71 -0.16 4.52 -15.67
C VAL A 71 0.60 4.95 -16.92
N HIS A 72 1.64 4.20 -17.29
CA HIS A 72 2.48 4.48 -18.47
C HIS A 72 1.98 3.76 -19.74
N ARG A 73 1.20 2.71 -19.58
CA ARG A 73 0.50 1.95 -20.62
C ARG A 73 -0.91 1.65 -20.17
N ASP A 74 -1.78 1.24 -21.08
CA ASP A 74 -3.18 0.95 -20.77
C ASP A 74 -3.33 -0.15 -19.75
N GLY A 75 -4.33 0.00 -18.89
CA GLY A 75 -4.57 -0.81 -17.70
C GLY A 75 -5.88 -1.58 -17.72
N GLY A 76 -6.30 -2.01 -16.53
CA GLY A 76 -7.35 -2.97 -16.31
C GLY A 76 -8.78 -2.42 -16.27
N PHE A 77 -9.02 -1.14 -16.61
CA PHE A 77 -10.38 -0.66 -16.80
C PHE A 77 -10.89 -1.07 -18.19
N SER A 78 -10.85 -2.38 -18.44
CA SER A 78 -11.24 -3.03 -19.69
C SER A 78 -11.63 -4.47 -19.41
N GLU A 79 -12.50 -5.05 -20.25
CA GLU A 79 -12.89 -6.47 -20.13
C GLU A 79 -11.72 -7.44 -20.35
N TYR A 80 -10.76 -7.05 -21.19
CA TYR A 80 -9.60 -7.86 -21.54
C TYR A 80 -8.31 -7.05 -21.45
N LEU A 81 -7.27 -7.68 -20.93
CA LEU A 81 -5.94 -7.07 -20.80
C LEU A 81 -4.85 -8.07 -21.20
N CYS A 82 -3.91 -7.66 -22.03
CA CYS A 82 -2.72 -8.46 -22.33
C CYS A 82 -1.59 -8.08 -21.36
N VAL A 83 -1.10 -9.07 -20.62
CA VAL A 83 -0.08 -8.89 -19.57
C VAL A 83 1.11 -9.80 -19.84
N PRO A 84 2.37 -9.31 -19.65
CA PRO A 84 3.54 -10.20 -19.72
C PRO A 84 3.46 -11.30 -18.66
N VAL A 85 3.82 -12.52 -19.02
CA VAL A 85 3.73 -13.70 -18.13
C VAL A 85 4.43 -13.51 -16.78
N ASN A 86 5.57 -12.84 -16.76
CA ASN A 86 6.33 -12.54 -15.54
C ASN A 86 5.66 -11.49 -14.63
N ASN A 87 4.55 -10.93 -15.06
CA ASN A 87 3.78 -9.95 -14.32
C ASN A 87 2.47 -10.53 -13.78
N LEU A 88 2.34 -11.85 -13.72
CA LEU A 88 1.19 -12.58 -13.20
C LEU A 88 1.57 -13.36 -11.94
N LEU A 89 0.72 -13.29 -10.93
CA LEU A 89 0.73 -14.14 -9.75
C LEU A 89 -0.54 -14.99 -9.76
N VAL A 90 -0.41 -16.32 -9.82
CA VAL A 90 -1.55 -17.24 -9.68
C VAL A 90 -2.06 -17.19 -8.25
N VAL A 91 -3.39 -17.04 -8.08
CA VAL A 91 -4.07 -16.83 -6.80
C VAL A 91 -5.41 -17.56 -6.75
N ASP A 92 -5.46 -18.79 -7.24
CA ASP A 92 -6.66 -19.62 -7.32
C ASP A 92 -7.34 -19.85 -5.93
N ASP A 93 -6.54 -19.79 -4.85
CA ASP A 93 -7.01 -19.98 -3.47
C ASP A 93 -7.42 -18.67 -2.76
N VAL A 94 -7.50 -17.55 -3.49
CA VAL A 94 -7.85 -16.23 -2.92
C VAL A 94 -9.17 -15.74 -3.53
N GLU A 95 -10.06 -15.23 -2.70
CA GLU A 95 -11.31 -14.60 -3.18
C GLU A 95 -11.01 -13.48 -4.19
N PRO A 96 -11.75 -13.35 -5.33
CA PRO A 96 -11.44 -12.41 -6.41
C PRO A 96 -11.30 -10.96 -5.95
N GLU A 97 -12.19 -10.49 -5.04
CA GLU A 97 -12.11 -9.12 -4.49
C GLU A 97 -10.85 -8.92 -3.64
N ALA A 98 -10.45 -9.93 -2.87
CA ALA A 98 -9.19 -9.89 -2.12
C ALA A 98 -7.99 -9.93 -3.06
N ALA A 99 -8.05 -10.73 -4.12
CA ALA A 99 -7.00 -10.83 -5.12
C ALA A 99 -6.77 -9.50 -5.87
N ALA A 100 -7.83 -8.73 -6.14
CA ALA A 100 -7.73 -7.38 -6.70
C ALA A 100 -7.02 -6.38 -5.76
N LEU A 101 -7.00 -6.66 -4.45
CA LEU A 101 -6.32 -5.84 -3.44
C LEU A 101 -4.88 -6.27 -3.17
N ILE A 102 -4.38 -7.31 -3.83
CA ILE A 102 -2.99 -7.77 -3.62
C ILE A 102 -1.99 -6.65 -3.94
N GLU A 103 -2.23 -5.85 -4.97
CA GLU A 103 -1.32 -4.77 -5.35
C GLU A 103 -1.15 -3.72 -4.23
N PRO A 104 -2.20 -3.05 -3.69
CA PRO A 104 -2.01 -2.07 -2.63
C PRO A 104 -1.49 -2.69 -1.32
N PHE A 105 -1.82 -3.93 -1.02
CA PHE A 105 -1.20 -4.66 0.08
C PHE A 105 0.27 -4.98 -0.20
N ALA A 106 0.67 -5.24 -1.45
CA ALA A 106 2.08 -5.48 -1.80
C ALA A 106 2.94 -4.23 -1.64
N ILE A 107 2.42 -3.03 -1.97
CA ILE A 107 3.08 -1.75 -1.64
C ILE A 107 3.34 -1.66 -0.13
N SER A 108 2.33 -2.00 0.66
CA SER A 108 2.40 -2.00 2.13
C SER A 108 3.39 -3.06 2.65
N ALA A 109 3.39 -4.27 2.07
CA ALA A 109 4.34 -5.33 2.39
C ALA A 109 5.78 -4.91 2.09
N HIS A 110 5.98 -4.22 0.97
CA HIS A 110 7.28 -3.67 0.62
C HIS A 110 7.79 -2.68 1.67
N ALA A 111 6.94 -1.77 2.15
CA ALA A 111 7.30 -0.83 3.21
C ALA A 111 7.68 -1.53 4.52
N VAL A 112 6.88 -2.53 4.94
CA VAL A 112 7.14 -3.35 6.14
C VAL A 112 8.47 -4.09 6.01
N ARG A 113 8.75 -4.70 4.85
CA ARG A 113 10.02 -5.38 4.56
C ARG A 113 11.19 -4.41 4.55
N ARG A 114 11.05 -3.21 3.95
CA ARG A 114 12.09 -2.17 3.98
C ARG A 114 12.40 -1.69 5.40
N ALA A 115 11.39 -1.61 6.25
CA ALA A 115 11.56 -1.30 7.67
C ALA A 115 12.26 -2.41 8.45
N ALA A 116 12.41 -3.61 7.85
CA ALA A 116 12.92 -4.81 8.50
C ALA A 116 12.19 -5.09 9.84
N ILE A 117 10.86 -4.97 9.84
CA ILE A 117 10.03 -5.17 11.04
C ILE A 117 10.12 -6.63 11.48
N ARG A 118 10.25 -6.83 12.79
CA ARG A 118 10.34 -8.12 13.45
C ARG A 118 9.25 -8.29 14.49
N ALA A 119 8.95 -9.52 14.84
CA ALA A 119 8.01 -9.82 15.92
C ALA A 119 8.43 -9.13 17.24
N GLY A 120 7.45 -8.55 17.93
CA GLY A 120 7.63 -7.81 19.17
C GLY A 120 8.09 -6.35 19.00
N GLU A 121 8.47 -5.90 17.79
CA GLU A 121 8.85 -4.49 17.59
C GLU A 121 7.64 -3.55 17.67
N GLN A 122 7.86 -2.36 18.21
CA GLN A 122 6.87 -1.30 18.37
C GLN A 122 6.77 -0.47 17.09
N VAL A 123 5.64 -0.57 16.42
CA VAL A 123 5.40 0.04 15.10
C VAL A 123 4.27 1.04 15.19
N LEU A 124 4.53 2.29 14.82
CA LEU A 124 3.50 3.30 14.59
C LEU A 124 3.26 3.44 13.09
N VAL A 125 2.01 3.28 12.67
CA VAL A 125 1.57 3.61 11.32
C VAL A 125 0.79 4.93 11.36
N VAL A 126 1.25 5.93 10.63
CA VAL A 126 0.60 7.24 10.53
C VAL A 126 -0.19 7.31 9.23
N GLY A 127 -1.51 7.47 9.36
CA GLY A 127 -2.49 7.45 8.27
C GLY A 127 -3.17 6.08 8.12
N ALA A 128 -4.49 6.05 8.25
CA ALA A 128 -5.35 4.87 8.07
C ALA A 128 -6.06 4.88 6.70
N GLY A 129 -5.38 5.34 5.65
CA GLY A 129 -5.74 5.11 4.26
C GLY A 129 -5.41 3.67 3.82
N PRO A 130 -5.70 3.29 2.56
CA PRO A 130 -5.48 1.92 2.08
C PRO A 130 -4.07 1.39 2.36
N ILE A 131 -3.04 2.20 2.10
CA ILE A 131 -1.65 1.81 2.29
C ILE A 131 -1.30 1.67 3.78
N GLY A 132 -1.77 2.59 4.63
CA GLY A 132 -1.55 2.49 6.08
C GLY A 132 -2.25 1.28 6.70
N LEU A 133 -3.50 1.00 6.30
CA LEU A 133 -4.23 -0.21 6.71
C LEU A 133 -3.48 -1.49 6.32
N GLY A 134 -2.99 -1.54 5.08
CA GLY A 134 -2.19 -2.66 4.61
C GLY A 134 -0.89 -2.83 5.41
N ALA A 135 -0.16 -1.73 5.66
CA ALA A 135 1.07 -1.77 6.46
C ALA A 135 0.81 -2.24 7.90
N ALA A 136 -0.26 -1.74 8.52
CA ALA A 136 -0.66 -2.15 9.87
C ALA A 136 -1.05 -3.63 9.94
N ALA A 137 -1.85 -4.11 8.96
CA ALA A 137 -2.26 -5.51 8.89
C ALA A 137 -1.06 -6.46 8.71
N ILE A 138 -0.13 -6.11 7.82
CA ILE A 138 1.05 -6.93 7.53
C ILE A 138 2.03 -6.91 8.72
N ALA A 139 2.29 -5.75 9.31
CA ALA A 139 3.15 -5.65 10.49
C ALA A 139 2.58 -6.46 11.67
N LYS A 140 1.24 -6.43 11.87
CA LYS A 140 0.54 -7.27 12.85
C LYS A 140 0.72 -8.76 12.52
N ALA A 141 0.55 -9.16 11.25
CA ALA A 141 0.72 -10.55 10.82
C ALA A 141 2.17 -11.04 11.02
N ASP A 142 3.15 -10.13 10.92
CA ASP A 142 4.57 -10.41 11.22
C ASP A 142 4.87 -10.39 12.73
N GLY A 143 3.87 -10.19 13.59
CA GLY A 143 3.97 -10.26 15.04
C GLY A 143 4.44 -8.98 15.73
N ALA A 144 4.40 -7.83 15.07
CA ALA A 144 4.74 -6.55 15.68
C ALA A 144 3.62 -6.03 16.60
N GLN A 145 3.98 -5.20 17.57
CA GLN A 145 3.05 -4.38 18.36
C GLN A 145 2.73 -3.11 17.57
N VAL A 146 1.53 -3.05 17.01
CA VAL A 146 1.15 -1.98 16.07
C VAL A 146 0.17 -1.01 16.70
N VAL A 147 0.43 0.30 16.54
CA VAL A 147 -0.50 1.40 16.80
C VAL A 147 -0.73 2.14 15.49
N VAL A 148 -1.98 2.54 15.23
CA VAL A 148 -2.33 3.33 14.05
C VAL A 148 -2.79 4.72 14.48
N ALA A 149 -2.25 5.76 13.87
CA ALA A 149 -2.65 7.14 14.10
C ALA A 149 -3.36 7.71 12.88
N ASP A 150 -4.56 8.25 13.05
CA ASP A 150 -5.32 8.97 12.02
C ASP A 150 -6.21 10.04 12.67
N THR A 151 -6.36 11.20 12.02
CA THR A 151 -7.22 12.28 12.50
C THR A 151 -8.71 11.98 12.35
N SER A 152 -9.08 11.08 11.41
CA SER A 152 -10.48 10.71 11.15
C SER A 152 -10.98 9.67 12.16
N PRO A 153 -12.01 9.99 12.99
CA PRO A 153 -12.61 9.02 13.89
C PRO A 153 -13.12 7.78 13.16
N ALA A 154 -13.79 7.96 12.00
CA ALA A 154 -14.33 6.84 11.22
C ALA A 154 -13.25 5.88 10.74
N ARG A 155 -12.05 6.38 10.40
CA ARG A 155 -10.91 5.52 10.03
C ARG A 155 -10.31 4.81 11.24
N ARG A 156 -10.23 5.49 12.38
CA ARG A 156 -9.79 4.85 13.63
C ARG A 156 -10.74 3.72 14.05
N ASP A 157 -12.06 3.94 13.94
CA ASP A 157 -13.07 2.93 14.20
C ASP A 157 -12.94 1.73 13.24
N HIS A 158 -12.71 1.99 11.95
CA HIS A 158 -12.45 0.94 10.96
C HIS A 158 -11.23 0.08 11.34
N VAL A 159 -10.14 0.70 11.75
CA VAL A 159 -8.93 0.00 12.24
C VAL A 159 -9.25 -0.86 13.45
N ALA A 160 -9.93 -0.31 14.45
CA ALA A 160 -10.29 -1.04 15.67
C ALA A 160 -11.19 -2.25 15.35
N GLN A 161 -12.19 -2.06 14.49
CA GLN A 161 -13.17 -3.08 14.15
C GLN A 161 -12.61 -4.19 13.26
N HIS A 162 -11.83 -3.84 12.23
CA HIS A 162 -11.41 -4.80 11.20
C HIS A 162 -9.98 -5.31 11.37
N LEU A 163 -9.11 -4.56 12.04
CA LEU A 163 -7.74 -4.98 12.33
C LEU A 163 -7.53 -5.35 13.81
N GLY A 164 -8.42 -4.92 14.71
CA GLY A 164 -8.27 -5.15 16.15
C GLY A 164 -6.98 -4.54 16.69
N LEU A 165 -6.65 -3.31 16.28
CA LEU A 165 -5.46 -2.58 16.67
C LEU A 165 -5.82 -1.34 17.50
N THR A 166 -4.89 -0.93 18.36
CA THR A 166 -4.98 0.35 19.09
C THR A 166 -4.85 1.51 18.11
N THR A 167 -5.72 2.50 18.28
CA THR A 167 -5.71 3.72 17.46
C THR A 167 -5.55 4.96 18.32
N LEU A 168 -4.89 5.98 17.79
CA LEU A 168 -4.69 7.28 18.44
C LEU A 168 -5.03 8.42 17.50
N ASP A 169 -5.45 9.55 18.06
CA ASP A 169 -5.67 10.79 17.32
C ASP A 169 -4.40 11.64 17.38
N PRO A 170 -3.69 11.85 16.25
CA PRO A 170 -2.48 12.67 16.25
C PRO A 170 -2.76 14.17 16.45
N SER A 171 -4.02 14.61 16.45
CA SER A 171 -4.41 15.98 16.78
C SER A 171 -4.69 16.19 18.28
N ASP A 172 -4.74 15.12 19.08
CA ASP A 172 -4.87 15.20 20.53
C ASP A 172 -3.59 15.79 21.14
N PRO A 173 -3.68 16.83 22.00
CA PRO A 173 -2.52 17.38 22.70
C PRO A 173 -1.73 16.35 23.51
N LEU A 174 -2.36 15.26 23.96
CA LEU A 174 -1.75 14.18 24.73
C LEU A 174 -1.27 13.00 23.84
N PHE A 175 -1.28 13.16 22.51
CA PHE A 175 -0.94 12.08 21.58
C PHE A 175 0.42 11.41 21.88
N ILE A 176 1.45 12.19 22.13
CA ILE A 176 2.80 11.67 22.42
C ILE A 176 2.81 10.87 23.73
N GLU A 177 2.12 11.34 24.75
CA GLU A 177 2.00 10.67 26.04
C GLU A 177 1.23 9.35 25.91
N GLN A 178 0.12 9.36 25.17
CA GLN A 178 -0.69 8.18 24.89
C GLN A 178 0.11 7.14 24.08
N LEU A 179 0.86 7.58 23.07
CA LEU A 179 1.74 6.72 22.28
C LEU A 179 2.82 6.08 23.15
N SER A 180 3.48 6.89 23.96
CA SER A 180 4.50 6.42 24.89
C SER A 180 3.94 5.42 25.91
N ALA A 181 2.79 5.70 26.49
CA ALA A 181 2.11 4.81 27.43
C ALA A 181 1.76 3.46 26.76
N THR A 182 1.27 3.49 25.52
CA THR A 182 0.92 2.28 24.76
C THR A 182 2.15 1.40 24.49
N PHE A 183 3.31 2.03 24.31
CA PHE A 183 4.59 1.33 24.08
C PHE A 183 5.44 1.13 25.35
N GLY A 184 4.82 1.20 26.52
CA GLY A 184 5.49 0.89 27.79
C GLY A 184 6.51 1.95 28.22
N GLY A 185 6.26 3.23 27.95
CA GLY A 185 7.10 4.35 28.32
C GLY A 185 8.13 4.77 27.26
N SER A 186 8.02 4.23 26.02
CA SER A 186 8.91 4.56 24.91
C SER A 186 8.12 5.09 23.71
N LEU A 187 8.79 5.73 22.76
CA LEU A 187 8.24 6.03 21.45
C LEU A 187 8.40 4.82 20.49
N ALA A 188 7.85 4.95 19.27
CA ALA A 188 7.89 3.89 18.28
C ALA A 188 9.33 3.49 17.89
N GLN A 189 9.58 2.21 17.70
CA GLN A 189 10.83 1.70 17.13
C GLN A 189 10.85 1.86 15.60
N LYS A 190 9.69 1.74 14.97
CA LYS A 190 9.47 1.93 13.55
C LYS A 190 8.29 2.87 13.34
N VAL A 191 8.42 3.85 12.49
CA VAL A 191 7.32 4.70 12.04
C VAL A 191 7.14 4.50 10.54
N ILE A 192 5.93 4.13 10.11
CA ILE A 192 5.56 4.07 8.70
C ILE A 192 4.59 5.23 8.46
N ASP A 193 5.00 6.21 7.66
CA ASP A 193 4.09 7.27 7.22
C ASP A 193 3.45 6.90 5.87
N ALA A 194 2.12 6.85 5.88
CA ALA A 194 1.28 6.60 4.71
C ALA A 194 0.31 7.77 4.44
N THR A 195 0.58 8.96 4.98
CA THR A 195 -0.34 10.10 4.89
C THR A 195 -0.21 10.88 3.58
N GLY A 196 1.02 11.02 3.06
CA GLY A 196 1.32 11.99 2.01
C GLY A 196 1.02 13.45 2.42
N ASN A 197 0.96 13.71 3.73
CA ASN A 197 0.76 15.05 4.30
C ASN A 197 2.08 15.60 4.81
N GLN A 198 2.51 16.74 4.30
CA GLN A 198 3.80 17.33 4.62
C GLN A 198 4.00 17.53 6.13
N GLN A 199 2.99 18.04 6.83
CA GLN A 199 3.10 18.32 8.27
C GLN A 199 3.24 17.02 9.08
N ALA A 200 2.46 15.99 8.76
CA ALA A 200 2.56 14.69 9.40
C ALA A 200 3.93 14.05 9.16
N MET A 201 4.39 14.06 7.89
CA MET A 201 5.69 13.51 7.52
C MET A 201 6.86 14.24 8.19
N ASN A 202 6.83 15.58 8.26
CA ASN A 202 7.85 16.37 8.96
C ASN A 202 7.89 16.08 10.46
N ASN A 203 6.73 15.75 11.07
CA ASN A 203 6.64 15.47 12.51
C ASN A 203 7.13 14.07 12.90
N THR A 204 7.38 13.15 11.95
CA THR A 204 7.74 11.75 12.26
C THR A 204 9.00 11.60 13.12
N VAL A 205 9.94 12.54 13.03
CA VAL A 205 11.16 12.56 13.87
C VAL A 205 10.83 12.68 15.36
N ASN A 206 9.71 13.31 15.72
CA ASN A 206 9.26 13.43 17.08
C ASN A 206 8.57 12.17 17.62
N LEU A 207 8.15 11.26 16.73
CA LEU A 207 7.40 10.04 17.06
C LEU A 207 8.28 8.80 17.20
N ILE A 208 9.56 8.92 16.83
CA ILE A 208 10.52 7.82 16.83
C ILE A 208 11.42 7.86 18.06
N ARG A 209 11.74 6.68 18.62
CA ARG A 209 12.73 6.53 19.68
C ARG A 209 14.16 6.60 19.14
N HIS A 210 15.14 6.68 20.02
CA HIS A 210 16.56 6.57 19.66
C HIS A 210 16.86 5.25 18.95
N GLY A 211 17.65 5.29 17.89
CA GLY A 211 18.00 4.13 17.05
C GLY A 211 16.86 3.61 16.17
N GLY A 212 15.75 4.34 16.07
CA GLY A 212 14.59 3.92 15.31
C GLY A 212 14.69 4.23 13.81
N SER A 213 13.71 3.73 13.04
CA SER A 213 13.64 3.94 11.59
C SER A 213 12.29 4.47 11.14
N ILE A 214 12.32 5.45 10.23
CA ILE A 214 11.14 6.09 9.64
C ILE A 214 11.07 5.68 8.17
N ILE A 215 9.91 5.22 7.73
CA ILE A 215 9.63 4.79 6.37
C ILE A 215 8.54 5.65 5.77
N PHE A 216 8.86 6.39 4.71
CA PHE A 216 7.91 7.20 3.97
C PHE A 216 7.36 6.41 2.78
N VAL A 217 6.08 6.10 2.82
CA VAL A 217 5.31 5.48 1.73
C VAL A 217 4.39 6.52 1.08
N GLY A 218 3.86 7.44 1.90
CA GLY A 218 3.14 8.61 1.42
C GLY A 218 4.01 9.51 0.55
N LEU A 219 3.40 10.15 -0.43
CA LEU A 219 4.05 11.08 -1.35
C LEU A 219 3.29 12.40 -1.39
N PHE A 220 4.01 13.53 -1.28
CA PHE A 220 3.47 14.87 -1.51
C PHE A 220 4.38 15.67 -2.43
N LYS A 221 3.86 16.73 -3.01
CA LYS A 221 4.67 17.70 -3.79
C LYS A 221 5.25 18.74 -2.84
N GLY A 222 6.55 18.64 -2.58
CA GLY A 222 7.25 19.54 -1.68
C GLY A 222 8.51 18.92 -1.10
N GLU A 223 9.01 19.50 -0.04
CA GLU A 223 10.25 19.11 0.63
C GLU A 223 9.96 18.66 2.06
N LEU A 224 10.66 17.62 2.51
CA LEU A 224 10.67 17.21 3.92
C LEU A 224 11.54 18.18 4.72
N GLN A 225 11.01 18.62 5.88
CA GLN A 225 11.70 19.53 6.79
C GLN A 225 11.64 18.95 8.21
N PHE A 226 12.77 18.78 8.83
CA PHE A 226 12.88 18.25 10.20
C PHE A 226 14.06 18.89 10.94
N SER A 227 14.06 18.79 12.27
CA SER A 227 15.14 19.24 13.12
C SER A 227 16.35 18.32 12.98
N ASP A 228 17.44 18.81 12.39
CA ASP A 228 18.70 18.05 12.31
C ASP A 228 19.23 17.63 13.69
N PRO A 229 19.24 18.50 14.74
CA PRO A 229 19.66 18.08 16.07
C PRO A 229 18.85 16.89 16.63
N GLU A 230 17.52 16.87 16.43
CA GLU A 230 16.68 15.74 16.89
C GLU A 230 16.91 14.47 16.07
N PHE A 231 17.08 14.60 14.77
CA PHE A 231 17.40 13.48 13.86
C PHE A 231 18.76 12.86 14.24
N HIS A 232 19.79 13.70 14.39
CA HIS A 232 21.15 13.28 14.73
C HIS A 232 21.23 12.67 16.14
N LYS A 233 20.67 13.33 17.14
CA LYS A 233 20.66 12.86 18.54
C LYS A 233 20.05 11.47 18.69
N LYS A 234 19.02 11.17 17.90
CA LYS A 234 18.33 9.88 17.94
C LYS A 234 18.99 8.82 17.07
N GLU A 235 20.03 9.14 16.29
CA GLU A 235 20.63 8.25 15.30
C GLU A 235 19.56 7.60 14.40
N THR A 236 18.65 8.43 13.90
CA THR A 236 17.45 8.00 13.17
C THR A 236 17.81 7.57 11.74
N THR A 237 17.25 6.47 11.27
CA THR A 237 17.30 6.08 9.86
C THR A 237 16.02 6.52 9.15
N MET A 238 16.14 7.23 8.03
CA MET A 238 15.01 7.58 7.15
C MET A 238 15.09 6.85 5.83
N MET A 239 13.97 6.32 5.35
CA MET A 239 13.88 5.54 4.11
C MET A 239 12.63 5.89 3.32
N GLY A 240 12.76 6.02 1.99
CA GLY A 240 11.61 6.00 1.09
C GLY A 240 11.21 4.56 0.74
N SER A 241 9.92 4.32 0.54
CA SER A 241 9.38 3.07 0.01
C SER A 241 8.54 3.35 -1.22
N ARG A 242 8.73 2.58 -2.29
CA ARG A 242 8.08 2.78 -3.58
C ARG A 242 7.73 1.47 -4.24
N ASN A 243 6.51 1.37 -4.80
CA ASN A 243 6.05 0.20 -5.53
C ASN A 243 6.21 -1.09 -4.70
N ALA A 244 6.29 -2.24 -5.35
CA ALA A 244 6.54 -3.53 -4.72
C ALA A 244 7.32 -4.46 -5.68
N THR A 245 7.87 -5.55 -5.15
CA THR A 245 8.53 -6.60 -5.93
C THR A 245 7.67 -7.86 -5.97
N GLU A 246 8.02 -8.81 -6.83
CA GLU A 246 7.36 -10.12 -6.92
C GLU A 246 7.27 -10.84 -5.55
N GLU A 247 8.31 -10.70 -4.72
CA GLU A 247 8.35 -11.26 -3.36
C GLU A 247 7.25 -10.69 -2.46
N ASP A 248 7.00 -9.37 -2.56
CA ASP A 248 5.97 -8.69 -1.76
C ASP A 248 4.57 -9.14 -2.18
N PHE A 249 4.32 -9.29 -3.49
CA PHE A 249 3.08 -9.84 -4.03
C PHE A 249 2.85 -11.29 -3.58
N ALA A 250 3.87 -12.15 -3.67
CA ALA A 250 3.80 -13.54 -3.22
C ALA A 250 3.54 -13.64 -1.71
N LYS A 251 4.16 -12.77 -0.89
CA LYS A 251 3.89 -12.69 0.55
C LYS A 251 2.42 -12.37 0.81
N VAL A 252 1.88 -11.36 0.14
CA VAL A 252 0.48 -10.95 0.31
C VAL A 252 -0.48 -12.04 -0.11
N GLY A 253 -0.30 -12.63 -1.30
CA GLY A 253 -1.13 -13.75 -1.78
C GLY A 253 -1.19 -14.89 -0.76
N ARG A 254 -0.03 -15.28 -0.20
CA ARG A 254 0.04 -16.31 0.85
C ARG A 254 -0.69 -15.89 2.13
N LEU A 255 -0.53 -14.65 2.61
CA LEU A 255 -1.22 -14.16 3.81
C LEU A 255 -2.74 -14.10 3.61
N MET A 256 -3.22 -13.84 2.40
CA MET A 256 -4.64 -13.86 2.05
C MET A 256 -5.17 -15.29 2.00
N ALA A 257 -4.46 -16.22 1.36
CA ALA A 257 -4.83 -17.65 1.33
C ALA A 257 -4.87 -18.26 2.75
N GLU A 258 -3.97 -17.81 3.64
CA GLU A 258 -3.96 -18.21 5.05
C GLU A 258 -5.04 -17.50 5.91
N GLY A 259 -5.81 -16.57 5.34
CA GLY A 259 -6.82 -15.79 6.05
C GLY A 259 -6.26 -14.76 7.06
N LYS A 260 -4.96 -14.51 7.06
CA LYS A 260 -4.31 -13.52 7.93
C LYS A 260 -4.57 -12.09 7.47
N ILE A 261 -4.77 -11.90 6.18
CA ILE A 261 -5.21 -10.66 5.55
C ILE A 261 -6.49 -10.96 4.78
N THR A 262 -7.48 -10.08 4.92
CA THR A 262 -8.78 -10.24 4.26
C THR A 262 -9.18 -8.94 3.57
N ALA A 263 -10.04 -9.03 2.55
CA ALA A 263 -10.55 -7.86 1.85
C ALA A 263 -11.18 -6.83 2.79
N ARG A 264 -11.90 -7.28 3.83
CA ARG A 264 -12.58 -6.42 4.85
C ARG A 264 -11.65 -5.41 5.54
N MET A 265 -10.35 -5.69 5.61
CA MET A 265 -9.38 -4.80 6.26
C MET A 265 -9.21 -3.50 5.48
N MET A 266 -9.54 -3.48 4.18
CA MET A 266 -9.34 -2.32 3.31
C MET A 266 -10.58 -1.98 2.48
N LEU A 267 -11.31 -2.99 1.97
CA LEU A 267 -12.45 -2.86 1.06
C LEU A 267 -13.68 -2.34 1.78
N THR A 268 -14.22 -1.21 1.32
CA THR A 268 -15.44 -0.59 1.85
C THR A 268 -16.57 -0.51 0.84
N HIS A 269 -16.27 -0.45 -0.46
CA HIS A 269 -17.27 -0.22 -1.49
C HIS A 269 -17.07 -1.15 -2.70
N ARG A 270 -18.15 -1.42 -3.40
CA ARG A 270 -18.20 -2.21 -4.64
C ARG A 270 -18.95 -1.43 -5.70
N TYR A 271 -18.46 -1.47 -6.91
CA TYR A 271 -19.01 -0.73 -8.03
C TYR A 271 -19.14 -1.64 -9.25
N ASP A 272 -20.22 -1.43 -10.02
CA ASP A 272 -20.35 -1.99 -11.36
C ASP A 272 -19.71 -1.04 -12.37
N PHE A 273 -18.87 -1.56 -13.26
CA PHE A 273 -18.15 -0.74 -14.23
C PHE A 273 -19.10 0.05 -15.15
N LYS A 274 -20.25 -0.54 -15.52
CA LYS A 274 -21.20 0.09 -16.44
C LYS A 274 -21.84 1.35 -15.87
N SER A 275 -22.08 1.37 -14.56
CA SER A 275 -22.69 2.53 -13.87
C SER A 275 -21.66 3.51 -13.30
N LEU A 276 -20.37 3.11 -13.26
CA LEU A 276 -19.34 3.84 -12.53
C LEU A 276 -19.17 5.28 -13.01
N ALA A 277 -19.26 5.53 -14.32
CA ALA A 277 -19.08 6.87 -14.87
C ALA A 277 -20.13 7.87 -14.35
N ASP A 278 -21.36 7.42 -14.19
CA ASP A 278 -22.51 8.25 -13.77
C ASP A 278 -22.45 8.60 -12.27
N ILE A 279 -21.87 7.72 -11.45
CA ILE A 279 -21.80 7.86 -9.99
C ILE A 279 -20.41 8.26 -9.49
N TYR A 280 -19.42 8.41 -10.37
CA TYR A 280 -18.02 8.55 -9.97
C TYR A 280 -17.78 9.79 -9.09
N GLU A 281 -18.38 10.91 -9.43
CA GLU A 281 -18.20 12.15 -8.67
C GLU A 281 -18.89 12.07 -7.29
N SER A 282 -20.13 11.58 -7.23
CA SER A 282 -20.90 11.48 -5.98
C SER A 282 -20.34 10.41 -5.05
N ASP A 283 -20.12 9.20 -5.56
CA ASP A 283 -19.89 8.02 -4.73
C ASP A 283 -18.41 7.68 -4.56
N VAL A 284 -17.55 8.20 -5.45
CA VAL A 284 -16.10 7.96 -5.34
C VAL A 284 -15.36 9.22 -4.88
N ILE A 285 -15.58 10.36 -5.53
CA ILE A 285 -14.80 11.57 -5.22
C ILE A 285 -15.30 12.24 -3.94
N ASN A 286 -16.61 12.38 -3.77
CA ASN A 286 -17.24 13.09 -2.66
C ASN A 286 -17.56 12.19 -1.46
N ASN A 287 -17.33 10.88 -1.55
CA ASN A 287 -17.61 9.92 -0.49
C ASN A 287 -16.49 9.84 0.55
N ARG A 288 -16.69 10.48 1.70
CA ARG A 288 -15.72 10.49 2.81
C ARG A 288 -15.59 9.12 3.52
N GLN A 289 -16.55 8.21 3.33
CA GLN A 289 -16.52 6.87 3.91
C GLN A 289 -15.73 5.88 3.03
N LEU A 290 -15.46 6.24 1.78
CA LEU A 290 -14.69 5.42 0.89
C LEU A 290 -13.23 5.32 1.36
N ILE A 291 -12.79 4.12 1.70
CA ILE A 291 -11.39 3.78 1.90
C ILE A 291 -10.85 3.15 0.62
N LYS A 292 -11.48 2.05 0.19
CA LYS A 292 -11.14 1.34 -1.04
C LYS A 292 -12.39 0.78 -1.71
N GLY A 293 -12.44 0.89 -3.03
CA GLY A 293 -13.50 0.30 -3.85
C GLY A 293 -12.93 -0.74 -4.81
N VAL A 294 -13.72 -1.80 -5.07
CA VAL A 294 -13.49 -2.76 -6.15
C VAL A 294 -14.54 -2.55 -7.23
N ILE A 295 -14.13 -2.68 -8.48
CA ILE A 295 -14.97 -2.52 -9.66
C ILE A 295 -15.15 -3.88 -10.31
N HIS A 296 -16.39 -4.28 -10.56
CA HIS A 296 -16.74 -5.51 -11.28
C HIS A 296 -17.09 -5.19 -12.73
N PHE A 297 -16.62 -6.02 -13.67
CA PHE A 297 -16.85 -5.91 -15.11
C PHE A 297 -17.90 -6.90 -15.61
#